data_ed97405eca8f93bea6ca797e6c86de8b
#
_entry.id   ed97405eca8f93bea6ca797e6c86de8b
#
_cell.length_a   1.000
_cell.length_b   1.000
_cell.length_c   1.000
_cell.angle_alpha   90.00
_cell.angle_beta   90.00
_cell.angle_gamma   90.00
#
_symmetry.space_group_name_H-M   'P 1'
#
loop_
_entity.id
_entity.type
_entity.pdbx_description
1 polymer ?
#
loop_
_entity_poly.entity_id
_entity_poly.type
_entity_poly.pdbx_seq_one_letter_code
_entity_poly.pdbx_strand_id
1 'polypeptide(L)'
;MLLISLIAASAAAYEHPLDSSAIRNAYFLGSSNSESVKFLSKYKETLPPPKTGPYIAEMEVRTPFAQVVVSSREHSFGYSPMQAEQDYKKDPDTLQVRIQIRYPAPSPILPPLACQGVNRMISVQDCFHDFDFRFSQSKDLQAIRSYGVPIYPGKGDLAGGDVWFTLRAAEVASAPLRVTVSTPDGQEVSATFDLGTLR
;
A
#
# COMPACT_ATOMS: atom_id res chain seq x y z
N MET A 1 -28.90 -42.70 -1.33
CA MET A 1 -27.65 -42.13 -0.85
C MET A 1 -27.34 -40.91 -1.72
N LEU A 2 -27.63 -39.70 -1.21
CA LEU A 2 -27.41 -38.46 -1.95
C LEU A 2 -25.98 -37.98 -1.65
N LEU A 3 -25.09 -38.01 -2.63
CA LEU A 3 -23.77 -37.36 -2.55
C LEU A 3 -23.95 -35.85 -2.67
N ILE A 4 -23.87 -35.15 -1.57
CA ILE A 4 -23.74 -33.67 -1.57
C ILE A 4 -22.29 -33.34 -1.89
N SER A 5 -22.03 -32.97 -3.17
CA SER A 5 -20.74 -32.37 -3.53
C SER A 5 -20.64 -30.99 -2.89
N LEU A 6 -19.82 -30.87 -1.83
CA LEU A 6 -19.39 -29.60 -1.30
C LEU A 6 -18.48 -28.95 -2.37
N ILE A 7 -18.99 -27.98 -3.12
CA ILE A 7 -18.16 -27.06 -3.89
C ILE A 7 -17.51 -26.14 -2.85
N ALA A 8 -16.27 -26.44 -2.48
CA ALA A 8 -15.45 -25.50 -1.76
C ALA A 8 -15.23 -24.28 -2.66
N ALA A 9 -15.92 -23.18 -2.38
CA ALA A 9 -15.56 -21.90 -2.93
C ALA A 9 -14.13 -21.60 -2.44
N SER A 10 -13.15 -21.72 -3.33
CA SER A 10 -11.79 -21.29 -3.01
C SER A 10 -11.88 -19.82 -2.68
N ALA A 11 -11.69 -19.45 -1.41
CA ALA A 11 -11.46 -18.08 -1.03
C ALA A 11 -10.32 -17.57 -1.91
N ALA A 12 -10.56 -16.47 -2.63
CA ALA A 12 -9.57 -15.87 -3.50
C ALA A 12 -8.45 -15.32 -2.62
N ALA A 13 -7.43 -16.15 -2.39
CA ALA A 13 -6.21 -15.82 -1.67
C ALA A 13 -5.31 -14.91 -2.53
N TYR A 14 -4.34 -14.27 -1.90
CA TYR A 14 -3.26 -13.55 -2.58
C TYR A 14 -2.72 -14.36 -3.77
N GLU A 15 -2.86 -13.79 -4.96
CA GLU A 15 -2.56 -14.44 -6.24
C GLU A 15 -1.46 -13.68 -6.97
N HIS A 16 -0.42 -14.38 -7.35
CA HIS A 16 0.63 -13.88 -8.24
C HIS A 16 1.33 -15.05 -8.97
N PRO A 17 1.78 -14.88 -10.23
CA PRO A 17 1.38 -13.80 -11.12
C PRO A 17 -0.11 -13.88 -11.48
N LEU A 18 -0.70 -12.74 -11.82
CA LEU A 18 -2.09 -12.72 -12.26
C LEU A 18 -2.23 -13.30 -13.67
N ASP A 19 -3.24 -14.14 -13.89
CA ASP A 19 -3.64 -14.52 -15.22
C ASP A 19 -4.48 -13.42 -15.91
N SER A 20 -4.70 -13.56 -17.22
CA SER A 20 -5.49 -12.58 -18.00
C SER A 20 -6.94 -12.44 -17.50
N SER A 21 -7.51 -13.49 -16.90
CA SER A 21 -8.86 -13.47 -16.33
C SER A 21 -8.87 -12.63 -15.05
N ALA A 22 -7.90 -12.83 -14.17
CA ALA A 22 -7.75 -12.07 -12.93
C ALA A 22 -7.54 -10.57 -13.23
N ILE A 23 -6.68 -10.24 -14.20
CA ILE A 23 -6.44 -8.85 -14.62
C ILE A 23 -7.72 -8.20 -15.15
N ARG A 24 -8.47 -8.92 -16.01
CA ARG A 24 -9.75 -8.43 -16.53
C ARG A 24 -10.78 -8.20 -15.42
N ASN A 25 -10.86 -9.10 -14.44
CA ASN A 25 -11.74 -8.95 -13.29
C ASN A 25 -11.35 -7.74 -12.44
N ALA A 26 -10.06 -7.54 -12.21
CA ALA A 26 -9.54 -6.38 -11.49
C ALA A 26 -9.88 -5.07 -12.23
N TYR A 27 -9.71 -5.05 -13.55
CA TYR A 27 -10.07 -3.91 -14.39
C TYR A 27 -11.56 -3.53 -14.23
N PHE A 28 -12.48 -4.48 -14.37
CA PHE A 28 -13.92 -4.19 -14.27
C PHE A 28 -14.30 -3.74 -12.84
N LEU A 29 -13.68 -4.34 -11.83
CA LEU A 29 -13.86 -3.90 -10.46
C LEU A 29 -13.39 -2.45 -10.26
N GLY A 30 -12.23 -2.10 -10.82
CA GLY A 30 -11.67 -0.74 -10.78
C GLY A 30 -12.54 0.29 -11.52
N SER A 31 -13.18 -0.12 -12.61
CA SER A 31 -14.08 0.74 -13.39
C SER A 31 -15.37 1.10 -12.66
N SER A 32 -15.76 0.34 -11.63
CA SER A 32 -16.89 0.65 -10.75
C SER A 32 -16.42 1.40 -9.50
N ASN A 33 -16.74 2.70 -9.40
CA ASN A 33 -16.25 3.53 -8.29
C ASN A 33 -16.71 3.00 -6.92
N SER A 34 -17.99 2.63 -6.76
CA SER A 34 -18.52 2.16 -5.47
C SER A 34 -17.93 0.81 -5.05
N GLU A 35 -17.77 -0.12 -5.99
CA GLU A 35 -17.26 -1.45 -5.72
C GLU A 35 -15.75 -1.41 -5.45
N SER A 36 -15.00 -0.62 -6.22
CA SER A 36 -13.56 -0.44 -6.00
C SER A 36 -13.25 0.20 -4.65
N VAL A 37 -14.01 1.21 -4.21
CA VAL A 37 -13.85 1.82 -2.88
C VAL A 37 -14.10 0.78 -1.79
N LYS A 38 -15.19 0.02 -1.86
CA LYS A 38 -15.51 -1.05 -0.90
C LYS A 38 -14.45 -2.16 -0.89
N PHE A 39 -13.95 -2.52 -2.07
CA PHE A 39 -12.89 -3.51 -2.20
C PHE A 39 -11.60 -3.01 -1.54
N LEU A 40 -11.13 -1.83 -1.93
CA LEU A 40 -9.86 -1.27 -1.47
C LEU A 40 -9.87 -0.87 0.01
N SER A 41 -11.04 -0.67 0.62
CA SER A 41 -11.13 -0.38 2.05
C SER A 41 -10.58 -1.49 2.94
N LYS A 42 -10.59 -2.74 2.48
CA LYS A 42 -10.05 -3.90 3.20
C LYS A 42 -8.51 -3.96 3.22
N TYR A 43 -7.88 -3.17 2.36
CA TYR A 43 -6.43 -3.10 2.19
C TYR A 43 -5.79 -1.99 3.04
N LYS A 44 -6.59 -1.31 3.84
CA LYS A 44 -6.20 -0.15 4.63
C LYS A 44 -6.49 -0.34 6.11
N GLU A 45 -5.58 0.12 6.93
CA GLU A 45 -5.72 0.23 8.36
C GLU A 45 -5.50 1.69 8.76
N THR A 46 -6.52 2.32 9.36
CA THR A 46 -6.42 3.68 9.90
C THR A 46 -6.07 3.60 11.37
N LEU A 47 -5.05 4.33 11.77
CA LEU A 47 -4.51 4.28 13.11
C LEU A 47 -4.86 5.55 13.89
N PRO A 48 -5.15 5.44 15.19
CA PRO A 48 -5.48 6.61 15.98
C PRO A 48 -4.25 7.50 16.17
N PRO A 49 -4.42 8.85 16.10
CA PRO A 49 -3.30 9.76 16.34
C PRO A 49 -2.87 9.69 17.81
N PRO A 50 -1.56 9.74 18.10
CA PRO A 50 -1.05 9.85 19.44
C PRO A 50 -1.31 11.26 20.00
N LYS A 51 -1.01 11.47 21.27
CA LYS A 51 -1.15 12.78 21.91
C LYS A 51 -0.15 13.82 21.39
N THR A 52 1.04 13.37 21.01
CA THR A 52 2.15 14.22 20.57
C THR A 52 3.05 13.49 19.58
N GLY A 53 3.87 14.25 18.84
CA GLY A 53 4.86 13.68 17.93
C GLY A 53 4.35 13.30 16.55
N PRO A 54 5.26 12.92 15.65
CA PRO A 54 4.89 12.38 14.34
C PRO A 54 4.18 11.05 14.52
N TYR A 55 3.21 10.77 13.64
CA TYR A 55 2.42 9.55 13.75
C TYR A 55 2.09 8.93 12.40
N ILE A 56 1.75 7.66 12.44
CA ILE A 56 1.27 6.91 11.29
C ILE A 56 -0.25 7.03 11.28
N ALA A 57 -0.79 7.69 10.27
CA ALA A 57 -2.24 7.90 10.13
C ALA A 57 -2.93 6.72 9.45
N GLU A 58 -2.26 6.11 8.45
CA GLU A 58 -2.81 5.01 7.68
C GLU A 58 -1.67 4.10 7.18
N MET A 59 -1.93 2.81 7.16
CA MET A 59 -1.13 1.83 6.44
C MET A 59 -2.01 1.17 5.38
N GLU A 60 -1.48 0.94 4.18
CA GLU A 60 -2.17 0.30 3.06
C GLU A 60 -1.26 -0.71 2.40
N VAL A 61 -1.81 -1.88 2.07
CA VAL A 61 -1.12 -2.89 1.29
C VAL A 61 -1.85 -3.05 -0.04
N ARG A 62 -1.12 -3.06 -1.15
CA ARG A 62 -1.67 -3.30 -2.49
C ARG A 62 -1.05 -4.56 -3.07
N THR A 63 -1.84 -5.61 -3.15
CA THR A 63 -1.52 -6.83 -3.90
C THR A 63 -1.43 -6.51 -5.41
N PRO A 64 -0.86 -7.39 -6.25
CA PRO A 64 -0.91 -7.21 -7.71
C PRO A 64 -2.32 -6.96 -8.23
N PHE A 65 -3.32 -7.69 -7.73
CA PHE A 65 -4.71 -7.49 -8.10
C PHE A 65 -5.24 -6.10 -7.70
N ALA A 66 -4.97 -5.67 -6.46
CA ALA A 66 -5.39 -4.35 -5.98
C ALA A 66 -4.71 -3.21 -6.77
N GLN A 67 -3.47 -3.38 -7.22
CA GLN A 67 -2.78 -2.40 -8.07
C GLN A 67 -3.49 -2.22 -9.42
N VAL A 68 -3.93 -3.31 -10.06
CA VAL A 68 -4.73 -3.23 -11.30
C VAL A 68 -6.08 -2.55 -11.05
N VAL A 69 -6.74 -2.83 -9.91
CA VAL A 69 -8.00 -2.15 -9.52
C VAL A 69 -7.77 -0.64 -9.38
N VAL A 70 -6.70 -0.22 -8.68
CA VAL A 70 -6.37 1.20 -8.49
C VAL A 70 -6.06 1.86 -9.83
N SER A 71 -5.19 1.25 -10.65
CA SER A 71 -4.82 1.77 -11.97
C SER A 71 -6.05 1.96 -12.86
N SER A 72 -6.96 0.98 -12.87
CA SER A 72 -8.18 1.05 -13.67
C SER A 72 -9.16 2.13 -13.19
N ARG A 73 -9.19 2.40 -11.87
CA ARG A 73 -10.00 3.46 -11.29
C ARG A 73 -9.46 4.86 -11.59
N GLU A 74 -8.14 5.01 -11.65
CA GLU A 74 -7.48 6.29 -11.90
C GLU A 74 -7.47 6.70 -13.36
N HIS A 75 -7.58 5.75 -14.28
CA HIS A 75 -7.65 6.01 -15.72
C HIS A 75 -9.10 6.16 -16.18
N SER A 76 -9.54 7.41 -16.37
CA SER A 76 -10.94 7.72 -16.70
C SER A 76 -11.32 7.60 -18.19
N PHE A 77 -10.34 7.67 -19.12
CA PHE A 77 -10.59 7.62 -20.57
C PHE A 77 -9.55 6.79 -21.32
N GLY A 78 -10.03 5.99 -22.29
CA GLY A 78 -9.16 5.26 -23.21
C GLY A 78 -8.43 4.05 -22.61
N TYR A 79 -8.64 3.75 -21.34
CA TYR A 79 -8.06 2.59 -20.69
C TYR A 79 -8.97 1.37 -20.91
N SER A 80 -8.40 0.27 -21.32
CA SER A 80 -9.13 -0.96 -21.65
C SER A 80 -8.56 -2.16 -20.87
N PRO A 81 -9.31 -3.29 -20.77
CA PRO A 81 -8.77 -4.51 -20.17
C PRO A 81 -7.48 -4.99 -20.83
N MET A 82 -7.34 -4.80 -22.13
CA MET A 82 -6.13 -5.15 -22.87
C MET A 82 -4.96 -4.24 -22.49
N GLN A 83 -5.21 -2.94 -22.28
CA GLN A 83 -4.20 -1.99 -21.82
C GLN A 83 -3.78 -2.33 -20.38
N ALA A 84 -4.72 -2.66 -19.50
CA ALA A 84 -4.43 -3.10 -18.13
C ALA A 84 -3.53 -4.33 -18.10
N GLU A 85 -3.78 -5.29 -18.99
CA GLU A 85 -2.94 -6.48 -19.13
C GLU A 85 -1.55 -6.16 -19.67
N GLN A 86 -1.43 -5.26 -20.63
CA GLN A 86 -0.15 -4.81 -21.17
C GLN A 86 0.67 -4.06 -20.10
N ASP A 87 0.02 -3.20 -19.32
CA ASP A 87 0.69 -2.42 -18.28
C ASP A 87 1.13 -3.32 -17.12
N TYR A 88 0.30 -4.27 -16.70
CA TYR A 88 0.68 -5.27 -15.71
C TYR A 88 1.91 -6.09 -16.14
N LYS A 89 1.99 -6.49 -17.41
CA LYS A 89 3.11 -7.28 -17.93
C LYS A 89 4.43 -6.50 -18.09
N LYS A 90 4.39 -5.16 -18.07
CA LYS A 90 5.60 -4.33 -18.15
C LYS A 90 6.36 -4.28 -16.83
N ASP A 91 5.65 -4.33 -15.72
CA ASP A 91 6.25 -4.26 -14.39
C ASP A 91 6.30 -5.66 -13.75
N PRO A 92 7.36 -5.99 -13.02
CA PRO A 92 7.42 -7.25 -12.30
C PRO A 92 6.34 -7.29 -11.21
N ASP A 93 5.83 -8.50 -10.94
CA ASP A 93 4.87 -8.71 -9.85
C ASP A 93 5.42 -8.21 -8.52
N THR A 94 4.72 -7.26 -7.97
CA THR A 94 5.10 -6.60 -6.73
C THR A 94 3.92 -6.48 -5.78
N LEU A 95 4.24 -6.44 -4.50
CA LEU A 95 3.32 -5.98 -3.46
C LEU A 95 3.78 -4.59 -3.05
N GLN A 96 2.87 -3.64 -2.99
CA GLN A 96 3.16 -2.28 -2.55
C GLN A 96 2.61 -2.07 -1.14
N VAL A 97 3.39 -1.38 -0.31
CA VAL A 97 2.98 -0.93 1.01
C VAL A 97 3.08 0.59 1.05
N ARG A 98 1.97 1.26 1.39
CA ARG A 98 1.94 2.70 1.64
C ARG A 98 1.79 2.96 3.13
N ILE A 99 2.59 3.86 3.64
CA ILE A 99 2.55 4.31 5.02
C ILE A 99 2.38 5.82 5.01
N GLN A 100 1.26 6.29 5.54
CA GLN A 100 0.98 7.71 5.65
C GLN A 100 1.49 8.26 6.98
N ILE A 101 2.54 9.06 6.91
CA ILE A 101 3.12 9.77 8.05
C ILE A 101 2.51 11.16 8.14
N ARG A 102 2.20 11.60 9.36
CA ARG A 102 1.71 12.95 9.67
C ARG A 102 2.54 13.60 10.77
N TYR A 103 2.79 14.88 10.60
CA TYR A 103 3.37 15.74 11.62
C TYR A 103 2.25 16.61 12.21
N PRO A 104 1.99 16.55 13.53
CA PRO A 104 1.04 17.46 14.15
C PRO A 104 1.63 18.88 14.12
N ALA A 105 0.75 19.88 14.00
CA ALA A 105 1.16 21.29 14.09
C ALA A 105 0.84 21.86 15.48
N PRO A 106 1.76 22.53 16.18
CA PRO A 106 3.18 22.68 15.87
C PRO A 106 3.96 21.40 16.21
N SER A 107 4.84 20.95 15.31
CA SER A 107 5.72 19.81 15.60
C SER A 107 7.07 20.30 16.11
N PRO A 108 7.59 19.77 17.23
CA PRO A 108 8.96 20.04 17.67
C PRO A 108 9.99 19.34 16.75
N ILE A 109 9.57 18.34 15.99
CA ILE A 109 10.38 17.63 15.02
C ILE A 109 10.12 18.27 13.66
N LEU A 110 11.06 19.06 13.19
CA LEU A 110 11.02 19.65 11.86
C LEU A 110 11.54 18.62 10.84
N PRO A 111 10.83 18.45 9.71
CA PRO A 111 11.37 17.65 8.63
C PRO A 111 12.66 18.30 8.11
N PRO A 112 13.61 17.49 7.58
CA PRO A 112 14.84 18.00 7.01
C PRO A 112 14.57 19.08 5.97
N LEU A 113 15.40 20.14 5.96
CA LEU A 113 15.28 21.28 5.02
C LEU A 113 15.23 20.83 3.55
N ALA A 114 15.93 19.75 3.21
CA ALA A 114 15.93 19.15 1.89
C ALA A 114 14.55 18.67 1.40
N CYS A 115 13.61 18.50 2.34
CA CYS A 115 12.27 17.96 2.07
C CYS A 115 11.18 19.03 2.08
N GLN A 116 11.57 20.29 2.36
CA GLN A 116 10.62 21.39 2.37
C GLN A 116 10.43 21.98 0.97
N GLY A 117 9.19 22.27 0.60
CA GLY A 117 8.86 22.99 -0.64
C GLY A 117 9.06 22.19 -1.93
N VAL A 118 9.25 20.87 -1.87
CA VAL A 118 9.50 20.03 -3.03
C VAL A 118 8.23 19.30 -3.47
N ASN A 119 7.67 19.69 -4.61
CA ASN A 119 6.52 19.01 -5.21
C ASN A 119 6.95 17.86 -6.14
N ARG A 120 7.76 16.93 -5.63
CA ARG A 120 8.26 15.77 -6.38
C ARG A 120 8.43 14.59 -5.44
N MET A 121 8.60 13.39 -6.00
CA MET A 121 9.00 12.22 -5.21
C MET A 121 10.31 12.52 -4.46
N ILE A 122 10.34 12.19 -3.19
CA ILE A 122 11.46 12.39 -2.29
C ILE A 122 12.04 11.04 -1.87
N SER A 123 13.33 11.04 -1.56
CA SER A 123 13.96 9.87 -0.97
C SER A 123 13.44 9.63 0.44
N VAL A 124 13.10 8.38 0.75
CA VAL A 124 12.71 7.99 2.11
C VAL A 124 13.88 8.17 3.07
N GLN A 125 15.10 7.87 2.61
CA GLN A 125 16.32 8.04 3.39
C GLN A 125 16.62 9.50 3.74
N ASP A 126 16.28 10.44 2.83
CA ASP A 126 16.56 11.86 3.09
C ASP A 126 15.52 12.51 4.00
N CYS A 127 14.25 12.08 3.90
CA CYS A 127 13.13 12.78 4.53
C CYS A 127 12.52 12.04 5.72
N PHE A 128 12.73 10.74 5.80
CA PHE A 128 12.18 9.87 6.85
C PHE A 128 13.24 8.92 7.41
N HIS A 129 14.53 9.34 7.42
CA HIS A 129 15.64 8.51 7.90
C HIS A 129 15.56 8.17 9.40
N ASP A 130 14.83 8.97 10.17
CA ASP A 130 14.61 8.73 11.60
C ASP A 130 13.48 7.74 11.89
N PHE A 131 12.78 7.26 10.84
CA PHE A 131 11.78 6.22 10.94
C PHE A 131 12.39 4.87 10.57
N ASP A 132 12.04 3.82 11.31
CA ASP A 132 12.39 2.45 10.96
C ASP A 132 11.15 1.71 10.43
N PHE A 133 11.27 1.08 9.26
CA PHE A 133 10.19 0.39 8.57
C PHE A 133 10.52 -1.08 8.43
N ARG A 134 9.67 -1.93 8.98
CA ARG A 134 9.85 -3.38 8.95
C ARG A 134 8.63 -4.09 8.38
N PHE A 135 8.89 -5.07 7.53
CA PHE A 135 7.88 -5.92 6.88
C PHE A 135 8.20 -7.36 7.24
N SER A 136 7.26 -8.09 7.82
CA SER A 136 7.51 -9.46 8.24
C SER A 136 6.30 -10.38 8.07
N GLN A 137 6.60 -11.64 7.79
CA GLN A 137 5.70 -12.79 7.86
C GLN A 137 6.35 -13.83 8.77
N SER A 138 6.64 -15.03 8.29
CA SER A 138 7.49 -16.02 8.99
C SER A 138 8.98 -15.61 9.00
N LYS A 139 9.35 -14.66 8.14
CA LYS A 139 10.68 -14.05 7.97
C LYS A 139 10.54 -12.57 7.68
N ASP A 140 11.63 -11.84 7.84
CA ASP A 140 11.70 -10.45 7.43
C ASP A 140 11.73 -10.36 5.89
N LEU A 141 11.00 -9.37 5.36
CA LEU A 141 10.90 -9.07 3.95
C LEU A 141 11.62 -7.78 3.65
N GLN A 142 12.34 -7.75 2.54
CA GLN A 142 13.11 -6.58 2.12
C GLN A 142 12.41 -5.81 1.01
N ALA A 143 12.31 -4.50 1.19
CA ALA A 143 11.84 -3.63 0.12
C ALA A 143 12.92 -3.49 -0.97
N ILE A 144 12.52 -3.70 -2.23
CA ILE A 144 13.41 -3.53 -3.39
C ILE A 144 13.43 -2.09 -3.89
N ARG A 145 12.43 -1.29 -3.51
CA ARG A 145 12.31 0.13 -3.86
C ARG A 145 11.54 0.85 -2.77
N SER A 146 11.90 2.10 -2.52
CA SER A 146 11.14 3.02 -1.68
C SER A 146 11.18 4.44 -2.23
N TYR A 147 10.09 5.19 -2.01
CA TYR A 147 10.00 6.63 -2.30
C TYR A 147 8.95 7.28 -1.42
N GLY A 148 9.06 8.60 -1.25
CA GLY A 148 8.09 9.40 -0.52
C GLY A 148 7.37 10.40 -1.43
N VAL A 149 6.11 10.67 -1.12
CA VAL A 149 5.31 11.76 -1.70
C VAL A 149 4.98 12.73 -0.57
N PRO A 150 5.53 13.95 -0.57
CA PRO A 150 5.33 14.88 0.54
C PRO A 150 3.90 15.44 0.54
N ILE A 151 3.39 15.72 1.73
CA ILE A 151 2.06 16.30 1.94
C ILE A 151 2.22 17.69 2.54
N TYR A 152 1.71 18.71 1.83
CA TYR A 152 1.72 20.11 2.24
C TYR A 152 0.27 20.60 2.43
N PRO A 153 -0.12 21.07 3.61
CA PRO A 153 -1.47 21.61 3.84
C PRO A 153 -1.64 23.02 3.29
N GLY A 154 -0.55 23.67 2.88
CA GLY A 154 -0.54 25.05 2.38
C GLY A 154 0.81 25.45 1.80
N LYS A 155 1.13 26.74 1.84
CA LYS A 155 2.39 27.25 1.30
C LYS A 155 3.57 26.94 2.24
N GLY A 156 4.25 25.84 2.02
CA GLY A 156 5.63 25.66 2.50
C GLY A 156 5.88 24.67 3.63
N ASP A 157 4.92 24.38 4.49
CA ASP A 157 5.16 23.51 5.65
C ASP A 157 4.83 22.04 5.32
N LEU A 158 5.81 21.16 5.48
CA LEU A 158 5.59 19.72 5.34
C LEU A 158 4.74 19.21 6.49
N ALA A 159 3.53 18.72 6.21
CA ALA A 159 2.63 18.14 7.20
C ALA A 159 2.73 16.62 7.28
N GLY A 160 3.56 16.02 6.45
CA GLY A 160 3.74 14.57 6.40
C GLY A 160 4.16 14.07 5.04
N GLY A 161 3.99 12.79 4.81
CA GLY A 161 4.23 12.15 3.51
C GLY A 161 3.57 10.79 3.40
N ASP A 162 3.28 10.40 2.19
CA ASP A 162 2.98 9.02 1.84
C ASP A 162 4.30 8.33 1.46
N VAL A 163 4.72 7.38 2.28
CA VAL A 163 5.94 6.59 2.03
C VAL A 163 5.53 5.26 1.40
N TRP A 164 6.12 4.97 0.26
CA TRP A 164 5.84 3.78 -0.52
C TRP A 164 7.02 2.83 -0.52
N PHE A 165 6.72 1.57 -0.30
CA PHE A 165 7.65 0.45 -0.39
C PHE A 165 7.15 -0.57 -1.39
N THR A 166 8.09 -1.15 -2.14
CA THR A 166 7.81 -2.22 -3.10
C THR A 166 8.52 -3.49 -2.64
N LEU A 167 7.76 -4.57 -2.46
CA LEU A 167 8.25 -5.90 -2.14
C LEU A 167 8.10 -6.80 -3.37
N ARG A 168 8.96 -7.81 -3.53
CA ARG A 168 8.77 -8.83 -4.56
C ARG A 168 7.61 -9.74 -4.20
N ALA A 169 6.63 -9.85 -5.08
CA ALA A 169 5.47 -10.70 -4.83
C ALA A 169 5.86 -12.16 -4.58
N ALA A 170 6.88 -12.67 -5.28
CA ALA A 170 7.39 -14.02 -5.13
C ALA A 170 8.02 -14.34 -3.75
N GLU A 171 8.38 -13.32 -2.97
CA GLU A 171 8.93 -13.48 -1.63
C GLU A 171 7.85 -13.41 -0.54
N VAL A 172 6.62 -13.03 -0.93
CA VAL A 172 5.47 -12.82 -0.03
C VAL A 172 4.55 -14.02 -0.12
N ALA A 173 4.27 -14.64 1.01
CA ALA A 173 3.33 -15.75 1.09
C ALA A 173 1.88 -15.27 1.25
N SER A 174 0.90 -16.11 0.90
CA SER A 174 -0.52 -15.91 1.20
C SER A 174 -0.79 -16.16 2.70
N ALA A 175 -0.24 -15.30 3.54
CA ALA A 175 -0.24 -15.37 4.99
C ALA A 175 -0.26 -13.95 5.57
N PRO A 176 -0.54 -13.77 6.87
CA PRO A 176 -0.53 -12.45 7.49
C PRO A 176 0.80 -11.73 7.29
N LEU A 177 0.74 -10.51 6.73
CA LEU A 177 1.86 -9.57 6.59
C LEU A 177 1.78 -8.54 7.72
N ARG A 178 2.80 -8.48 8.55
CA ARG A 178 2.95 -7.45 9.57
C ARG A 178 3.80 -6.31 9.03
N VAL A 179 3.26 -5.11 9.11
CA VAL A 179 3.95 -3.85 8.83
C VAL A 179 4.18 -3.15 10.15
N THR A 180 5.43 -2.84 10.48
CA THR A 180 5.81 -2.16 11.73
C THR A 180 6.59 -0.91 11.39
N VAL A 181 6.28 0.18 12.08
CA VAL A 181 6.99 1.45 11.96
C VAL A 181 7.39 1.93 13.34
N SER A 182 8.66 2.24 13.52
CA SER A 182 9.16 2.96 14.69
C SER A 182 9.35 4.43 14.32
N THR A 183 8.79 5.32 15.14
CA THR A 183 8.86 6.77 14.93
C THR A 183 10.10 7.35 15.63
N PRO A 184 10.56 8.56 15.27
CA PRO A 184 11.73 9.20 15.89
C PRO A 184 11.62 9.44 17.40
N ASP A 185 10.40 9.55 17.93
CA ASP A 185 10.13 9.71 19.37
C ASP A 185 9.97 8.36 20.11
N GLY A 186 10.30 7.25 19.44
CA GLY A 186 10.36 5.92 20.03
C GLY A 186 9.01 5.18 20.12
N GLN A 187 7.96 5.68 19.49
CA GLN A 187 6.71 4.94 19.37
C GLN A 187 6.86 3.79 18.35
N GLU A 188 6.31 2.63 18.66
CA GLU A 188 6.21 1.53 17.70
C GLU A 188 4.75 1.27 17.37
N VAL A 189 4.42 1.31 16.08
CA VAL A 189 3.07 1.13 15.56
C VAL A 189 3.08 -0.01 14.56
N SER A 190 2.11 -0.91 14.61
CA SER A 190 2.02 -2.02 13.66
C SER A 190 0.60 -2.29 13.19
N ALA A 191 0.48 -2.72 11.94
CA ALA A 191 -0.75 -3.26 11.36
C ALA A 191 -0.48 -4.65 10.79
N THR A 192 -1.50 -5.50 10.76
CA THR A 192 -1.40 -6.85 10.19
C THR A 192 -2.46 -7.03 9.10
N PHE A 193 -2.01 -7.37 7.91
CA PHE A 193 -2.85 -7.61 6.74
C PHE A 193 -2.88 -9.10 6.44
N ASP A 194 -4.04 -9.74 6.53
CA ASP A 194 -4.20 -11.15 6.20
C ASP A 194 -4.29 -11.33 4.68
N LEU A 195 -3.14 -11.54 4.03
CA LEU A 195 -3.07 -11.75 2.58
C LEU A 195 -3.79 -13.04 2.13
N GLY A 196 -4.06 -13.98 3.04
CA GLY A 196 -4.89 -15.14 2.72
C GLY A 196 -6.35 -14.80 2.41
N THR A 197 -6.82 -13.64 2.85
CA THR A 197 -8.17 -13.12 2.62
C THR A 197 -8.22 -11.97 1.62
N LEU A 198 -7.08 -11.39 1.28
CA LEU A 198 -6.93 -10.33 0.26
C LEU A 198 -6.58 -10.96 -1.09
N ARG A 199 -7.25 -10.50 -2.15
CA ARG A 199 -6.99 -10.97 -3.52
C ARG A 199 -5.88 -10.19 -4.20
#